data_e137458de7920c272a206e26d28d1d4f
#
_entry.id   e137458de7920c272a206e26d28d1d4f
#
_cell.length_a   1.000
_cell.length_b   1.000
_cell.length_c   1.000
_cell.angle_alpha   90.00
_cell.angle_beta   90.00
_cell.angle_gamma   90.00
#
_symmetry.space_group_name_H-M   'P 1'
#
loop_
_entity.id
_entity.type
_entity.pdbx_description
1 polymer ?
#
loop_
_entity_poly.entity_id
_entity_poly.type
_entity_poly.pdbx_seq_one_letter_code
_entity_poly.pdbx_strand_id
1 'polypeptide(L)'
;MPTYALLGATGSTGSAVLRHLLEVPPEDLTLNIFVRNEDKLLKAFPGLLSTRQPTIKIVQGIPSDQEALMKALENAAVIFQCIATNESKPGVSVAYDTVCAVTDALDVLHNDQEEKYRTPFVVQVRAAPLNPIFAAQEPWLMSSFIHFALYHTYADTDRACKHLTSTHDKTPALLDYAFVDTFAVFDAEGTTRTGHELTLTGPLPHAISYADVGAGFCEIAERREEFKGKGVGVRATGKVKATPGANMYYLAMGIKGRLLG
;
A
#
# COMPACT_ATOMS: atom_id res chain seq x y z
N MET A 1 3.52 9.85 -21.20
CA MET A 1 4.19 8.75 -20.46
C MET A 1 3.82 8.91 -18.99
N PRO A 2 3.12 7.96 -18.38
CA PRO A 2 2.82 8.04 -16.96
C PRO A 2 4.07 7.74 -16.13
N THR A 3 4.21 8.43 -15.00
CA THR A 3 5.21 8.12 -13.98
C THR A 3 4.49 7.60 -12.75
N TYR A 4 4.91 6.45 -12.24
CA TYR A 4 4.40 5.91 -10.97
C TYR A 4 5.53 5.88 -9.95
N ALA A 5 5.21 6.13 -8.69
CA ALA A 5 6.13 5.95 -7.57
C ALA A 5 5.71 4.73 -6.76
N LEU A 6 6.64 3.83 -6.46
CA LEU A 6 6.41 2.67 -5.61
C LEU A 6 7.28 2.73 -4.37
N LEU A 7 6.66 2.93 -3.23
CA LEU A 7 7.29 2.98 -1.92
C LEU A 7 7.14 1.62 -1.23
N GLY A 8 8.26 1.02 -0.83
CA GLY A 8 8.23 -0.27 -0.12
C GLY A 8 8.26 -1.51 -1.02
N ALA A 9 8.87 -1.43 -2.20
CA ALA A 9 8.98 -2.52 -3.19
C ALA A 9 9.59 -3.83 -2.67
N THR A 10 10.31 -3.82 -1.55
CA THR A 10 10.89 -5.02 -0.91
C THR A 10 10.02 -5.64 0.18
N GLY A 11 8.86 -5.06 0.49
CA GLY A 11 7.84 -5.64 1.36
C GLY A 11 6.87 -6.53 0.57
N SER A 12 6.05 -7.34 1.25
CA SER A 12 5.15 -8.31 0.58
C SER A 12 4.16 -7.64 -0.38
N THR A 13 3.47 -6.57 0.04
CA THR A 13 2.54 -5.83 -0.82
C THR A 13 3.28 -5.12 -1.97
N GLY A 14 4.34 -4.35 -1.65
CA GLY A 14 5.06 -3.60 -2.68
C GLY A 14 5.76 -4.51 -3.70
N SER A 15 6.27 -5.68 -3.28
CA SER A 15 6.84 -6.65 -4.21
C SER A 15 5.78 -7.28 -5.13
N ALA A 16 4.56 -7.47 -4.64
CA ALA A 16 3.45 -7.96 -5.45
C ALA A 16 2.99 -6.91 -6.49
N VAL A 17 2.91 -5.63 -6.08
CA VAL A 17 2.66 -4.50 -7.02
C VAL A 17 3.76 -4.45 -8.08
N LEU A 18 5.04 -4.53 -7.66
CA LEU A 18 6.17 -4.51 -8.60
C LEU A 18 6.11 -5.66 -9.60
N ARG A 19 5.85 -6.91 -9.15
CA ARG A 19 5.70 -8.06 -10.04
C ARG A 19 4.61 -7.81 -11.09
N HIS A 20 3.45 -7.33 -10.65
CA HIS A 20 2.35 -7.05 -11.57
C HIS A 20 2.72 -5.99 -12.61
N LEU A 21 3.34 -4.87 -12.20
CA LEU A 21 3.79 -3.82 -13.11
C LEU A 21 4.91 -4.28 -14.07
N LEU A 22 5.68 -5.29 -13.69
CA LEU A 22 6.69 -5.90 -14.60
C LEU A 22 6.06 -6.89 -15.59
N GLU A 23 4.96 -7.55 -15.21
CA GLU A 23 4.23 -8.49 -16.08
C GLU A 23 3.31 -7.78 -17.08
N VAL A 24 2.59 -6.77 -16.60
CA VAL A 24 1.59 -6.02 -17.38
C VAL A 24 1.80 -4.52 -17.13
N PRO A 25 2.87 -3.93 -17.67
CA PRO A 25 3.12 -2.51 -17.50
C PRO A 25 2.13 -1.66 -18.30
N PRO A 26 1.64 -0.53 -17.76
CA PRO A 26 1.04 0.51 -18.59
C PRO A 26 1.99 0.96 -19.70
N GLU A 27 1.42 1.37 -20.83
CA GLU A 27 2.20 1.84 -21.97
C GLU A 27 3.12 3.01 -21.57
N ASP A 28 4.39 2.93 -21.97
CA ASP A 28 5.42 3.94 -21.69
C ASP A 28 5.57 4.33 -20.21
N LEU A 29 5.33 3.40 -19.28
CA LEU A 29 5.47 3.65 -17.85
C LEU A 29 6.92 3.92 -17.45
N THR A 30 7.13 5.02 -16.71
CA THR A 30 8.30 5.22 -15.86
C THR A 30 7.95 4.83 -14.42
N LEU A 31 8.72 3.94 -13.80
CA LEU A 31 8.50 3.49 -12.43
C LEU A 31 9.66 3.94 -11.54
N ASN A 32 9.38 4.91 -10.66
CA ASN A 32 10.30 5.34 -9.62
C ASN A 32 10.14 4.42 -8.40
N ILE A 33 11.17 3.66 -8.04
CA ILE A 33 11.14 2.71 -6.93
C ILE A 33 11.93 3.30 -5.76
N PHE A 34 11.23 3.66 -4.67
CA PHE A 34 11.84 4.18 -3.46
C PHE A 34 12.11 3.05 -2.45
N VAL A 35 13.37 2.81 -2.12
CA VAL A 35 13.80 1.72 -1.22
C VAL A 35 14.92 2.14 -0.29
N ARG A 36 14.97 1.53 0.90
CA ARG A 36 16.07 1.73 1.87
C ARG A 36 17.38 1.08 1.45
N ASN A 37 17.30 0.02 0.65
CA ASN A 37 18.45 -0.79 0.26
C ASN A 37 18.23 -1.31 -1.16
N GLU A 38 18.99 -0.76 -2.10
CA GLU A 38 18.96 -1.12 -3.51
C GLU A 38 19.43 -2.56 -3.75
N ASP A 39 20.49 -3.00 -3.07
CA ASP A 39 21.01 -4.38 -3.23
C ASP A 39 19.97 -5.42 -2.85
N LYS A 40 19.18 -5.15 -1.78
CA LYS A 40 18.08 -6.02 -1.38
C LYS A 40 17.00 -6.09 -2.46
N LEU A 41 16.69 -4.98 -3.12
CA LEU A 41 15.74 -4.94 -4.22
C LEU A 41 16.26 -5.75 -5.42
N LEU A 42 17.50 -5.50 -5.84
CA LEU A 42 18.12 -6.18 -6.99
C LEU A 42 18.29 -7.69 -6.75
N LYS A 43 18.56 -8.08 -5.51
CA LYS A 43 18.58 -9.50 -5.12
C LYS A 43 17.19 -10.16 -5.20
N ALA A 44 16.13 -9.43 -4.83
CA ALA A 44 14.75 -9.92 -4.89
C ALA A 44 14.19 -9.95 -6.32
N PHE A 45 14.68 -9.06 -7.19
CA PHE A 45 14.27 -8.91 -8.58
C PHE A 45 15.49 -8.94 -9.52
N PRO A 46 16.12 -10.12 -9.72
CA PRO A 46 17.22 -10.26 -10.66
C PRO A 46 16.76 -9.85 -12.08
N GLY A 47 17.53 -9.00 -12.73
CA GLY A 47 17.18 -8.52 -14.07
C GLY A 47 16.26 -7.29 -14.10
N LEU A 48 15.88 -6.72 -12.96
CA LEU A 48 15.03 -5.51 -12.89
C LEU A 48 15.54 -4.37 -13.79
N LEU A 49 16.84 -4.10 -13.78
CA LEU A 49 17.46 -3.05 -14.58
C LEU A 49 17.63 -3.44 -16.07
N SER A 50 17.42 -4.71 -16.43
CA SER A 50 17.50 -5.19 -17.80
C SER A 50 16.13 -5.25 -18.49
N THR A 51 15.05 -4.93 -17.77
CA THR A 51 13.71 -4.86 -18.36
C THR A 51 13.63 -3.69 -19.34
N ARG A 52 12.91 -3.89 -20.44
CA ARG A 52 12.70 -2.83 -21.44
C ARG A 52 11.51 -1.95 -21.10
N GLN A 53 10.52 -2.51 -20.46
CA GLN A 53 9.32 -1.85 -19.97
C GLN A 53 8.90 -2.50 -18.64
N PRO A 54 8.54 -1.70 -17.64
CA PRO A 54 8.60 -0.22 -17.58
C PRO A 54 10.05 0.31 -17.49
N THR A 55 10.24 1.61 -17.76
CA THR A 55 11.52 2.29 -17.47
C THR A 55 11.70 2.40 -15.96
N ILE A 56 12.72 1.75 -15.42
CA ILE A 56 12.98 1.70 -13.97
C ILE A 56 13.95 2.79 -13.54
N LYS A 57 13.57 3.52 -12.48
CA LYS A 57 14.45 4.42 -11.73
C LYS A 57 14.44 4.03 -10.27
N ILE A 58 15.59 3.71 -9.70
CA ILE A 58 15.71 3.38 -8.27
C ILE A 58 16.20 4.63 -7.54
N VAL A 59 15.50 4.96 -6.45
CA VAL A 59 15.88 6.01 -5.52
C VAL A 59 16.09 5.37 -4.15
N GLN A 60 17.33 5.40 -3.68
CA GLN A 60 17.65 4.88 -2.36
C GLN A 60 17.50 5.98 -1.31
N GLY A 61 16.75 5.70 -0.25
CA GLY A 61 16.49 6.64 0.85
C GLY A 61 15.56 6.04 1.90
N ILE A 62 15.30 6.79 2.93
CA ILE A 62 14.30 6.51 3.98
C ILE A 62 13.24 7.61 3.96
N PRO A 63 12.02 7.38 4.47
CA PRO A 63 10.95 8.40 4.42
C PRO A 63 11.33 9.77 5.02
N SER A 64 12.22 9.81 5.99
CA SER A 64 12.74 11.06 6.56
C SER A 64 13.80 11.77 5.70
N ASP A 65 14.27 11.13 4.63
CA ASP A 65 15.14 11.77 3.63
C ASP A 65 14.25 12.47 2.59
N GLN A 66 13.97 13.73 2.87
CA GLN A 66 13.03 14.53 2.11
C GLN A 66 13.47 14.71 0.65
N GLU A 67 14.77 14.92 0.40
CA GLU A 67 15.30 15.10 -0.94
C GLU A 67 15.15 13.83 -1.79
N ALA A 68 15.53 12.68 -1.25
CA ALA A 68 15.37 11.40 -1.93
C ALA A 68 13.87 11.07 -2.14
N LEU A 69 13.00 11.38 -1.17
CA LEU A 69 11.57 11.15 -1.30
C LEU A 69 10.96 12.04 -2.38
N MET A 70 11.25 13.33 -2.41
CA MET A 70 10.81 14.26 -3.46
C MET A 70 11.25 13.80 -4.85
N LYS A 71 12.49 13.35 -5.01
CA LYS A 71 13.00 12.78 -6.26
C LYS A 71 12.22 11.54 -6.71
N ALA A 72 11.81 10.69 -5.77
CA ALA A 72 10.99 9.51 -6.08
C ALA A 72 9.56 9.88 -6.48
N LEU A 73 9.00 10.95 -5.90
CA LEU A 73 7.62 11.39 -6.12
C LEU A 73 7.49 12.37 -7.29
N GLU A 74 8.59 12.88 -7.82
CA GLU A 74 8.59 13.88 -8.88
C GLU A 74 7.82 13.40 -10.12
N ASN A 75 6.83 14.20 -10.55
CA ASN A 75 5.94 13.91 -11.69
C ASN A 75 5.13 12.60 -11.55
N ALA A 76 5.00 12.04 -10.37
CA ALA A 76 4.25 10.82 -10.16
C ALA A 76 2.74 11.06 -10.36
N ALA A 77 2.13 10.36 -11.31
CA ALA A 77 0.68 10.34 -11.48
C ALA A 77 -0.01 9.37 -10.49
N VAL A 78 0.72 8.36 -10.04
CA VAL A 78 0.27 7.38 -9.04
C VAL A 78 1.39 7.12 -8.04
N ILE A 79 1.03 7.03 -6.77
CA ILE A 79 1.94 6.70 -5.67
C ILE A 79 1.39 5.46 -4.96
N PHE A 80 2.09 4.33 -5.08
CA PHE A 80 1.78 3.12 -4.32
C PHE A 80 2.49 3.18 -2.97
N GLN A 81 1.75 3.53 -1.92
CA GLN A 81 2.28 3.58 -0.55
C GLN A 81 2.14 2.20 0.11
N CYS A 82 3.22 1.42 0.06
CA CYS A 82 3.29 0.06 0.60
C CYS A 82 4.26 -0.06 1.79
N ILE A 83 4.74 1.06 2.36
CA ILE A 83 5.58 1.06 3.56
C ILE A 83 4.68 0.98 4.78
N ALA A 84 4.68 -0.19 5.42
CA ALA A 84 3.98 -0.47 6.65
C ALA A 84 4.71 -1.59 7.41
N THR A 85 4.24 -1.94 8.60
CA THR A 85 4.77 -3.07 9.37
C THR A 85 3.63 -3.96 9.89
N ASN A 86 3.90 -5.25 9.98
CA ASN A 86 3.01 -6.21 10.63
C ASN A 86 3.34 -6.40 12.12
N GLU A 87 4.40 -5.74 12.63
CA GLU A 87 4.77 -5.81 14.04
C GLU A 87 3.87 -4.89 14.86
N SER A 88 2.85 -5.46 15.51
CA SER A 88 1.93 -4.72 16.39
C SER A 88 2.55 -4.57 17.78
N LYS A 89 3.30 -3.50 17.98
CA LYS A 89 3.96 -3.15 19.25
C LYS A 89 3.74 -1.67 19.61
N PRO A 90 3.79 -1.31 20.90
CA PRO A 90 3.64 0.08 21.33
C PRO A 90 4.60 1.03 20.60
N GLY A 91 4.09 2.21 20.25
CA GLY A 91 4.88 3.24 19.58
C GLY A 91 5.11 3.04 18.09
N VAL A 92 4.53 2.01 17.45
CA VAL A 92 4.62 1.86 16.00
C VAL A 92 3.92 3.03 15.30
N SER A 93 4.64 3.63 14.31
CA SER A 93 4.17 4.79 13.53
C SER A 93 4.67 4.76 12.09
N VAL A 94 5.10 3.59 11.61
CA VAL A 94 5.75 3.44 10.29
C VAL A 94 4.88 3.90 9.15
N ALA A 95 3.60 3.52 9.12
CA ALA A 95 2.68 3.91 8.06
C ALA A 95 2.34 5.40 8.17
N TYR A 96 2.05 5.89 9.36
CA TYR A 96 1.72 7.29 9.63
C TYR A 96 2.90 8.22 9.29
N ASP A 97 4.10 7.93 9.80
CA ASP A 97 5.27 8.78 9.58
C ASP A 97 5.64 8.82 8.07
N THR A 98 5.48 7.68 7.37
CA THR A 98 5.70 7.65 5.93
C THR A 98 4.68 8.51 5.17
N VAL A 99 3.42 8.43 5.54
CA VAL A 99 2.38 9.23 4.89
C VAL A 99 2.57 10.72 5.17
N CYS A 100 2.96 11.11 6.40
CA CYS A 100 3.32 12.50 6.71
C CYS A 100 4.48 12.97 5.81
N ALA A 101 5.56 12.19 5.72
CA ALA A 101 6.69 12.53 4.87
C ALA A 101 6.31 12.66 3.38
N VAL A 102 5.42 11.79 2.89
CA VAL A 102 4.90 11.87 1.51
C VAL A 102 4.10 13.16 1.30
N THR A 103 3.18 13.49 2.22
CA THR A 103 2.38 14.72 2.10
C THR A 103 3.23 15.98 2.18
N ASP A 104 4.24 16.00 3.06
CA ASP A 104 5.18 17.11 3.19
C ASP A 104 6.02 17.29 1.89
N ALA A 105 6.49 16.17 1.31
CA ALA A 105 7.20 16.19 0.04
C ALA A 105 6.32 16.67 -1.13
N LEU A 106 5.06 16.26 -1.16
CA LEU A 106 4.10 16.71 -2.17
C LEU A 106 3.78 18.20 -2.02
N ASP A 107 3.69 18.71 -0.79
CA ASP A 107 3.46 20.14 -0.53
C ASP A 107 4.62 20.99 -1.06
N VAL A 108 5.85 20.59 -0.85
CA VAL A 108 7.02 21.26 -1.43
C VAL A 108 6.97 21.21 -2.97
N LEU A 109 6.74 20.03 -3.55
CA LEU A 109 6.65 19.86 -5.01
C LEU A 109 5.51 20.67 -5.61
N HIS A 110 4.37 20.78 -4.93
CA HIS A 110 3.23 21.58 -5.35
C HIS A 110 3.57 23.08 -5.38
N ASN A 111 4.22 23.57 -4.32
CA ASN A 111 4.61 24.98 -4.22
C ASN A 111 5.71 25.36 -5.20
N ASP A 112 6.67 24.45 -5.45
CA ASP A 112 7.79 24.70 -6.37
C ASP A 112 7.39 24.65 -7.86
N GLN A 113 6.37 23.86 -8.21
CA GLN A 113 6.00 23.59 -9.60
C GLN A 113 4.71 24.28 -10.05
N GLU A 114 3.92 24.84 -9.12
CA GLU A 114 2.62 25.53 -9.32
C GLU A 114 1.82 25.08 -10.58
N GLU A 115 2.10 25.69 -11.74
CA GLU A 115 1.37 25.42 -13.00
C GLU A 115 1.65 24.03 -13.61
N LYS A 116 2.75 23.38 -13.25
CA LYS A 116 3.15 22.06 -13.79
C LYS A 116 2.78 20.91 -12.87
N TYR A 117 2.44 21.21 -11.62
CA TYR A 117 2.08 20.17 -10.67
C TYR A 117 0.84 19.39 -11.16
N ARG A 118 0.94 18.07 -11.06
CA ARG A 118 -0.17 17.17 -11.37
C ARG A 118 -0.53 16.45 -10.09
N THR A 119 -1.78 16.62 -9.65
CA THR A 119 -2.31 15.96 -8.46
C THR A 119 -2.10 14.44 -8.55
N PRO A 120 -1.22 13.84 -7.75
CA PRO A 120 -1.00 12.41 -7.77
C PRO A 120 -2.14 11.66 -7.09
N PHE A 121 -2.33 10.40 -7.50
CA PHE A 121 -3.28 9.50 -6.89
C PHE A 121 -2.55 8.52 -5.97
N VAL A 122 -2.76 8.64 -4.66
CA VAL A 122 -2.13 7.80 -3.63
C VAL A 122 -2.97 6.56 -3.39
N VAL A 123 -2.41 5.38 -3.62
CA VAL A 123 -3.02 4.08 -3.31
C VAL A 123 -2.38 3.53 -2.04
N GLN A 124 -3.17 3.48 -0.97
CA GLN A 124 -2.73 3.12 0.39
C GLN A 124 -3.41 1.84 0.86
N VAL A 125 -2.62 0.87 1.38
CA VAL A 125 -3.21 -0.29 2.03
C VAL A 125 -3.95 0.10 3.31
N ARG A 126 -5.14 -0.49 3.49
CA ARG A 126 -5.91 -0.42 4.74
C ARG A 126 -6.46 -1.80 5.05
N ALA A 127 -6.49 -2.18 6.32
CA ALA A 127 -7.13 -3.42 6.72
C ALA A 127 -8.66 -3.27 6.63
N ALA A 128 -9.37 -4.24 6.06
CA ALA A 128 -10.83 -4.22 5.92
C ALA A 128 -11.59 -3.97 7.25
N PRO A 129 -11.14 -4.45 8.42
CA PRO A 129 -11.74 -4.10 9.70
C PRO A 129 -11.72 -2.61 10.05
N LEU A 130 -10.90 -1.80 9.39
CA LEU A 130 -10.87 -0.33 9.57
C LEU A 130 -11.87 0.41 8.65
N ASN A 131 -12.48 -0.29 7.70
CA ASN A 131 -13.56 0.24 6.88
C ASN A 131 -14.91 -0.19 7.45
N PRO A 132 -15.78 0.73 7.89
CA PRO A 132 -17.08 0.37 8.49
C PRO A 132 -17.95 -0.53 7.61
N ILE A 133 -17.87 -0.40 6.29
CA ILE A 133 -18.66 -1.22 5.33
C ILE A 133 -18.24 -2.68 5.41
N PHE A 134 -16.93 -2.96 5.48
CA PHE A 134 -16.42 -4.33 5.54
C PHE A 134 -16.33 -4.87 6.97
N ALA A 135 -16.04 -4.00 7.94
CA ALA A 135 -16.04 -4.38 9.37
C ALA A 135 -17.39 -4.93 9.85
N ALA A 136 -18.49 -4.41 9.31
CA ALA A 136 -19.85 -4.87 9.65
C ALA A 136 -20.13 -6.33 9.24
N GLN A 137 -19.27 -6.94 8.44
CA GLN A 137 -19.41 -8.34 7.98
C GLN A 137 -18.79 -9.34 8.95
N GLU A 138 -17.93 -8.87 9.86
CA GLU A 138 -17.22 -9.71 10.81
C GLU A 138 -18.10 -10.01 12.05
N PRO A 139 -18.11 -11.27 12.54
CA PRO A 139 -18.68 -11.57 13.85
C PRO A 139 -17.97 -10.72 14.92
N TRP A 140 -18.75 -10.08 15.80
CA TRP A 140 -18.22 -9.11 16.77
C TRP A 140 -17.08 -9.66 17.66
N LEU A 141 -17.15 -10.94 18.05
CA LEU A 141 -16.09 -11.60 18.84
C LEU A 141 -14.78 -11.69 18.07
N MET A 142 -14.84 -12.08 16.79
CA MET A 142 -13.65 -12.18 15.94
C MET A 142 -13.07 -10.80 15.67
N SER A 143 -13.92 -9.84 15.32
CA SER A 143 -13.53 -8.45 15.13
C SER A 143 -12.83 -7.88 16.38
N SER A 144 -13.43 -8.06 17.57
CA SER A 144 -12.85 -7.60 18.84
C SER A 144 -11.49 -8.26 19.13
N PHE A 145 -11.35 -9.55 18.87
CA PHE A 145 -10.09 -10.27 19.05
C PHE A 145 -8.99 -9.76 18.10
N ILE A 146 -9.30 -9.58 16.82
CA ILE A 146 -8.35 -9.08 15.82
C ILE A 146 -7.95 -7.64 16.15
N HIS A 147 -8.91 -6.78 16.49
CA HIS A 147 -8.61 -5.40 16.91
C HIS A 147 -7.77 -5.34 18.19
N PHE A 148 -7.96 -6.26 19.13
CA PHE A 148 -7.10 -6.36 20.33
C PHE A 148 -5.69 -6.77 19.95
N ALA A 149 -5.52 -7.83 19.15
CA ALA A 149 -4.23 -8.37 18.77
C ALA A 149 -3.43 -7.40 17.86
N LEU A 150 -4.07 -6.74 16.90
CA LEU A 150 -3.42 -5.86 15.92
C LEU A 150 -3.59 -4.37 16.27
N TYR A 151 -3.91 -4.05 17.50
CA TYR A 151 -4.26 -2.69 17.94
C TYR A 151 -3.26 -1.62 17.50
N HIS A 152 -1.97 -1.84 17.72
CA HIS A 152 -0.96 -0.82 17.43
C HIS A 152 -0.76 -0.63 15.93
N THR A 153 -0.75 -1.72 15.16
CA THR A 153 -0.65 -1.67 13.68
C THR A 153 -1.90 -1.03 13.07
N TYR A 154 -3.08 -1.36 13.59
CA TYR A 154 -4.34 -0.78 13.12
C TYR A 154 -4.42 0.72 13.47
N ALA A 155 -4.00 1.11 14.67
CA ALA A 155 -3.95 2.52 15.07
C ALA A 155 -2.98 3.33 14.19
N ASP A 156 -1.83 2.77 13.82
CA ASP A 156 -0.88 3.39 12.91
C ASP A 156 -1.48 3.57 11.51
N THR A 157 -2.07 2.51 10.94
CA THR A 157 -2.71 2.55 9.63
C THR A 157 -3.92 3.50 9.60
N ASP A 158 -4.76 3.50 10.64
CA ASP A 158 -5.91 4.40 10.75
C ASP A 158 -5.49 5.87 10.79
N ARG A 159 -4.42 6.19 11.55
CA ARG A 159 -3.83 7.53 11.58
C ARG A 159 -3.32 7.94 10.19
N ALA A 160 -2.63 7.04 9.49
CA ALA A 160 -2.15 7.28 8.12
C ALA A 160 -3.30 7.57 7.16
N CYS A 161 -4.36 6.76 7.18
CA CYS A 161 -5.55 6.95 6.35
C CYS A 161 -6.27 8.27 6.66
N LYS A 162 -6.46 8.60 7.95
CA LYS A 162 -7.06 9.87 8.39
C LYS A 162 -6.23 11.07 7.98
N HIS A 163 -4.91 10.96 7.99
CA HIS A 163 -4.03 12.03 7.54
C HIS A 163 -4.19 12.29 6.04
N LEU A 164 -4.18 11.25 5.19
CA LEU A 164 -4.43 11.40 3.75
C LEU A 164 -5.80 12.03 3.47
N THR A 165 -6.86 11.54 4.12
CA THR A 165 -8.21 12.11 3.98
C THR A 165 -8.23 13.59 4.37
N SER A 166 -7.69 13.93 5.55
CA SER A 166 -7.65 15.33 6.03
C SER A 166 -6.82 16.24 5.15
N THR A 167 -5.72 15.74 4.57
CA THR A 167 -4.88 16.50 3.64
C THR A 167 -5.62 16.78 2.34
N HIS A 168 -6.27 15.76 1.77
CA HIS A 168 -7.11 15.94 0.58
C HIS A 168 -8.27 16.94 0.82
N ASP A 169 -8.98 16.80 1.95
CA ASP A 169 -10.11 17.66 2.29
C ASP A 169 -9.69 19.13 2.43
N LYS A 170 -8.49 19.40 2.96
CA LYS A 170 -7.93 20.76 3.11
C LYS A 170 -7.40 21.32 1.81
N THR A 171 -6.72 20.49 1.03
CA THR A 171 -6.04 20.91 -0.21
C THR A 171 -6.25 19.83 -1.29
N PRO A 172 -7.43 19.81 -1.95
CA PRO A 172 -7.74 18.78 -2.96
C PRO A 172 -6.78 18.76 -4.16
N ALA A 173 -6.11 19.88 -4.42
CA ALA A 173 -5.11 19.97 -5.48
C ALA A 173 -3.81 19.23 -5.14
N LEU A 174 -3.55 18.92 -3.86
CA LEU A 174 -2.29 18.33 -3.42
C LEU A 174 -2.20 16.84 -3.74
N LEU A 175 -3.26 16.09 -3.50
CA LEU A 175 -3.34 14.65 -3.79
C LEU A 175 -4.79 14.18 -3.88
N ASP A 176 -5.01 13.12 -4.64
CA ASP A 176 -6.16 12.22 -4.54
C ASP A 176 -5.74 10.91 -3.87
N TYR A 177 -6.70 10.13 -3.36
CA TYR A 177 -6.36 8.85 -2.72
C TYR A 177 -7.43 7.77 -2.96
N ALA A 178 -7.02 6.51 -2.78
CA ALA A 178 -7.91 5.38 -2.50
C ALA A 178 -7.27 4.46 -1.45
N PHE A 179 -8.12 3.80 -0.67
CA PHE A 179 -7.69 2.78 0.29
C PHE A 179 -8.00 1.39 -0.26
N VAL A 180 -7.03 0.50 -0.16
CA VAL A 180 -7.18 -0.91 -0.53
C VAL A 180 -7.51 -1.72 0.70
N ASP A 181 -8.73 -2.20 0.78
CA ASP A 181 -9.28 -2.93 1.93
C ASP A 181 -9.18 -4.43 1.71
N THR A 182 -8.44 -5.12 2.58
CA THR A 182 -8.32 -6.58 2.57
C THR A 182 -8.40 -7.13 3.98
N PHE A 183 -8.88 -8.39 4.12
CA PHE A 183 -8.69 -9.15 5.35
C PHE A 183 -7.30 -9.79 5.39
N ALA A 184 -7.19 -11.07 5.77
CA ALA A 184 -5.90 -11.72 5.86
C ALA A 184 -5.28 -11.98 4.48
N VAL A 185 -4.03 -11.54 4.30
CA VAL A 185 -3.28 -11.73 3.06
C VAL A 185 -2.27 -12.87 3.24
N PHE A 186 -2.20 -13.75 2.26
CA PHE A 186 -1.40 -14.97 2.26
C PHE A 186 -0.43 -14.99 1.07
N ASP A 187 0.48 -15.99 1.05
CA ASP A 187 1.50 -16.12 0.02
C ASP A 187 2.38 -14.86 -0.09
N ALA A 188 3.18 -14.61 0.95
CA ALA A 188 4.04 -13.42 1.05
C ALA A 188 5.08 -13.32 -0.09
N GLU A 189 5.38 -14.42 -0.79
CA GLU A 189 6.24 -14.42 -1.97
C GLU A 189 5.53 -13.80 -3.18
N GLY A 190 4.19 -13.70 -3.14
CA GLY A 190 3.39 -13.04 -4.17
C GLY A 190 3.43 -13.74 -5.53
N THR A 191 3.51 -15.08 -5.52
CA THR A 191 3.70 -15.89 -6.73
C THR A 191 2.41 -16.54 -7.23
N THR A 192 1.39 -16.67 -6.37
CA THR A 192 0.16 -17.38 -6.71
C THR A 192 -0.98 -16.41 -6.95
N ARG A 193 -1.38 -16.25 -8.20
CA ARG A 193 -2.59 -15.53 -8.57
C ARG A 193 -3.79 -16.47 -8.60
N THR A 194 -4.87 -16.06 -7.97
CA THR A 194 -6.13 -16.81 -7.96
C THR A 194 -7.26 -16.06 -8.66
N GLY A 195 -6.98 -14.84 -9.07
CA GLY A 195 -7.94 -13.88 -9.61
C GLY A 195 -8.51 -12.99 -8.52
N HIS A 196 -8.81 -11.75 -8.90
CA HIS A 196 -9.37 -10.77 -7.97
C HIS A 196 -10.54 -10.01 -8.61
N GLU A 197 -11.31 -9.37 -7.75
CA GLU A 197 -12.39 -8.47 -8.12
C GLU A 197 -12.42 -7.30 -7.15
N LEU A 198 -12.67 -6.10 -7.67
CA LEU A 198 -12.81 -4.88 -6.87
C LEU A 198 -14.26 -4.67 -6.46
N THR A 199 -14.49 -4.27 -5.23
CA THR A 199 -15.82 -3.96 -4.72
C THR A 199 -15.82 -2.78 -3.76
N LEU A 200 -16.87 -1.97 -3.82
CA LEU A 200 -17.11 -0.90 -2.85
C LEU A 200 -18.00 -1.34 -1.70
N THR A 201 -18.71 -2.43 -1.88
CA THR A 201 -19.66 -3.00 -0.93
C THR A 201 -19.70 -4.52 -1.06
N GLY A 202 -20.35 -5.18 -0.12
CA GLY A 202 -20.52 -6.63 -0.17
C GLY A 202 -19.41 -7.41 0.55
N PRO A 203 -19.52 -8.74 0.59
CA PRO A 203 -18.64 -9.58 1.39
C PRO A 203 -17.22 -9.64 0.81
N LEU A 204 -16.24 -9.52 1.70
CA LEU A 204 -14.85 -9.82 1.39
C LEU A 204 -14.48 -11.19 1.97
N PRO A 205 -13.90 -12.11 1.18
CA PRO A 205 -13.34 -13.35 1.71
C PRO A 205 -12.25 -13.05 2.75
N HIS A 206 -12.16 -13.93 3.77
CA HIS A 206 -11.13 -13.79 4.80
C HIS A 206 -9.70 -14.05 4.33
N ALA A 207 -9.52 -14.49 3.08
CA ALA A 207 -8.22 -14.82 2.52
C ALA A 207 -8.09 -14.28 1.09
N ILE A 208 -6.95 -13.63 0.83
CA ILE A 208 -6.53 -13.21 -0.50
C ILE A 208 -5.01 -13.41 -0.63
N SER A 209 -4.49 -13.61 -1.84
CA SER A 209 -3.05 -13.70 -2.08
C SER A 209 -2.42 -12.30 -2.22
N TYR A 210 -1.14 -12.15 -1.85
CA TYR A 210 -0.41 -10.92 -2.13
C TYR A 210 -0.37 -10.60 -3.62
N ALA A 211 -0.29 -11.62 -4.49
CA ALA A 211 -0.31 -11.42 -5.94
C ALA A 211 -1.64 -10.80 -6.42
N ASP A 212 -2.76 -11.23 -5.89
CA ASP A 212 -4.08 -10.67 -6.20
C ASP A 212 -4.25 -9.26 -5.61
N VAL A 213 -3.73 -9.01 -4.41
CA VAL A 213 -3.70 -7.66 -3.81
C VAL A 213 -2.87 -6.71 -4.68
N GLY A 214 -1.67 -7.12 -5.13
CA GLY A 214 -0.82 -6.31 -6.00
C GLY A 214 -1.50 -5.95 -7.32
N ALA A 215 -2.20 -6.92 -7.94
CA ALA A 215 -3.01 -6.67 -9.14
C ALA A 215 -4.17 -5.71 -8.86
N GLY A 216 -4.86 -5.85 -7.71
CA GLY A 216 -5.91 -4.95 -7.29
C GLY A 216 -5.42 -3.51 -7.09
N PHE A 217 -4.23 -3.31 -6.51
CA PHE A 217 -3.59 -2.00 -6.42
C PHE A 217 -3.43 -1.35 -7.79
N CYS A 218 -2.94 -2.12 -8.77
CA CYS A 218 -2.71 -1.62 -10.13
C CYS A 218 -4.02 -1.32 -10.85
N GLU A 219 -5.05 -2.19 -10.74
CA GLU A 219 -6.36 -1.92 -11.31
C GLU A 219 -7.04 -0.68 -10.69
N ILE A 220 -6.90 -0.47 -9.37
CA ILE A 220 -7.40 0.76 -8.72
C ILE A 220 -6.70 1.99 -9.28
N ALA A 221 -5.38 1.92 -9.51
CA ALA A 221 -4.62 3.02 -10.09
C ALA A 221 -5.01 3.33 -11.54
N GLU A 222 -5.30 2.31 -12.34
CA GLU A 222 -5.79 2.45 -13.72
C GLU A 222 -7.20 3.08 -13.76
N ARG A 223 -8.06 2.69 -12.83
CA ARG A 223 -9.45 3.17 -12.69
C ARG A 223 -9.59 4.28 -11.65
N ARG A 224 -8.53 5.07 -11.43
CA ARG A 224 -8.45 6.07 -10.36
C ARG A 224 -9.64 7.02 -10.29
N GLU A 225 -10.19 7.44 -11.42
CA GLU A 225 -11.34 8.36 -11.46
C GLU A 225 -12.60 7.75 -10.81
N GLU A 226 -12.74 6.43 -10.88
CA GLU A 226 -13.84 5.71 -10.24
C GLU A 226 -13.66 5.58 -8.71
N PHE A 227 -12.39 5.50 -8.26
CA PHE A 227 -12.07 5.12 -6.89
C PHE A 227 -11.53 6.27 -6.01
N LYS A 228 -11.46 7.50 -6.52
CA LYS A 228 -11.06 8.68 -5.73
C LYS A 228 -11.86 8.81 -4.44
N GLY A 229 -11.15 8.99 -3.31
CA GLY A 229 -11.73 9.17 -1.99
C GLY A 229 -12.39 7.93 -1.38
N LYS A 230 -12.24 6.74 -2.01
CA LYS A 230 -12.97 5.54 -1.60
C LYS A 230 -12.09 4.49 -0.95
N GLY A 231 -12.72 3.67 -0.11
CA GLY A 231 -12.18 2.37 0.30
C GLY A 231 -12.66 1.29 -0.66
N VAL A 232 -11.73 0.56 -1.23
CA VAL A 232 -11.98 -0.45 -2.27
C VAL A 232 -11.58 -1.81 -1.74
N GLY A 233 -12.56 -2.69 -1.59
CA GLY A 233 -12.31 -4.09 -1.23
C GLY A 233 -11.69 -4.85 -2.40
N VAL A 234 -10.62 -5.57 -2.13
CA VAL A 234 -10.05 -6.54 -3.09
C VAL A 234 -10.39 -7.93 -2.60
N ARG A 235 -11.18 -8.67 -3.36
CA ARG A 235 -11.60 -10.03 -3.03
C ARG A 235 -11.05 -11.06 -4.00
N ALA A 236 -10.59 -12.20 -3.48
CA ALA A 236 -10.19 -13.33 -4.31
C ALA A 236 -11.40 -13.94 -5.02
N THR A 237 -11.28 -14.24 -6.32
CA THR A 237 -12.30 -14.96 -7.10
C THR A 237 -12.05 -16.46 -7.16
N GLY A 238 -10.80 -16.87 -6.88
CA GLY A 238 -10.40 -18.27 -6.83
C GLY A 238 -10.03 -18.74 -5.42
N LYS A 239 -9.67 -20.01 -5.30
CA LYS A 239 -9.31 -20.64 -4.02
C LYS A 239 -7.89 -20.26 -3.61
N VAL A 240 -7.78 -19.49 -2.54
CA VAL A 240 -6.50 -19.08 -1.94
C VAL A 240 -5.94 -20.20 -1.07
N LYS A 241 -4.65 -20.52 -1.24
CA LYS A 241 -3.94 -21.44 -0.35
C LYS A 241 -3.54 -20.68 0.92
N ALA A 242 -4.41 -20.71 1.92
CA ALA A 242 -4.18 -20.06 3.20
C ALA A 242 -3.29 -20.94 4.09
N THR A 243 -2.03 -20.54 4.29
CA THR A 243 -1.14 -21.12 5.29
C THR A 243 -1.11 -20.19 6.51
N PRO A 244 -1.73 -20.55 7.63
CA PRO A 244 -1.96 -19.62 8.75
C PRO A 244 -0.70 -19.21 9.52
N GLY A 245 0.45 -19.85 9.31
CA GLY A 245 1.64 -19.70 10.15
C GLY A 245 2.10 -18.25 10.39
N ALA A 246 2.32 -17.46 9.32
CA ALA A 246 2.77 -16.08 9.47
C ALA A 246 1.72 -15.17 10.15
N ASN A 247 0.45 -15.32 9.77
CA ASN A 247 -0.64 -14.53 10.35
C ASN A 247 -0.84 -14.86 11.83
N MET A 248 -0.74 -16.14 12.21
CA MET A 248 -0.79 -16.56 13.63
C MET A 248 0.38 -16.01 14.43
N TYR A 249 1.58 -15.98 13.84
CA TYR A 249 2.74 -15.37 14.47
C TYR A 249 2.52 -13.87 14.75
N TYR A 250 2.01 -13.08 13.78
CA TYR A 250 1.75 -11.67 13.96
C TYR A 250 0.64 -11.39 14.99
N LEU A 251 -0.40 -12.23 15.03
CA LEU A 251 -1.44 -12.16 16.07
C LEU A 251 -0.85 -12.41 17.46
N ALA A 252 -0.04 -13.48 17.61
CA ALA A 252 0.60 -13.78 18.89
C ALA A 252 1.57 -12.69 19.36
N MET A 253 2.37 -12.13 18.44
CA MET A 253 3.26 -11.01 18.73
C MET A 253 2.49 -9.74 19.10
N GLY A 254 1.37 -9.48 18.43
CA GLY A 254 0.52 -8.34 18.75
C GLY A 254 -0.16 -8.47 20.12
N ILE A 255 -0.66 -9.66 20.48
CA ILE A 255 -1.18 -9.93 21.83
C ILE A 255 -0.08 -9.70 22.87
N LYS A 256 1.13 -10.21 22.63
CA LYS A 256 2.28 -9.98 23.51
C LYS A 256 2.56 -8.48 23.67
N GLY A 257 2.66 -7.73 22.58
CA GLY A 257 2.88 -6.29 22.60
C GLY A 257 1.76 -5.52 23.30
N ARG A 258 0.53 -6.02 23.26
CA ARG A 258 -0.62 -5.39 23.93
C ARG A 258 -0.65 -5.64 25.45
N LEU A 259 -0.14 -6.78 25.92
CA LEU A 259 -0.18 -7.19 27.32
C LEU A 259 1.10 -6.84 28.09
N LEU A 260 2.24 -6.85 27.42
CA LEU A 260 3.55 -6.76 28.07
C LEU A 260 4.36 -5.53 27.63
N GLY A 261 3.93 -4.84 26.57
CA GLY A 261 4.59 -3.66 26.01
C GLY A 261 4.27 -2.41 26.71
#